data_b23fdb4b6922ce48dfd4e7f9be3be219
#
_entry.id   b23fdb4b6922ce48dfd4e7f9be3be219
#
_cell.length_a   1.000
_cell.length_b   1.000
_cell.length_c   1.000
_cell.angle_alpha   90.00
_cell.angle_beta   90.00
_cell.angle_gamma   90.00
#
_symmetry.space_group_name_H-M   'P 1'
#
loop_
_entity.id
_entity.type
_entity.pdbx_description
1 polymer ?
#
loop_
_entity_poly.entity_id
_entity_poly.type
_entity_poly.pdbx_seq_one_letter_code
_entity_poly.pdbx_strand_id
1 'polypeptide(L)'
;MYIEIFVIAAIIAFIYFYRKNTGDNSYKFLANQVAGTYEKYAPYSFKVVREKAKELGQEYTTRQYVIQIALFGVGAAFISYLYFYSIIWSIIYATCAILIIPYLTFMRCKKAYSEFIFEQIQVYSTNVIMEFNTTQSFVKALEGVRDSGVLEEPLLGDVKEMINMSYENGTIDEAIRFMNEKYDYYVIKNMHQLFIQITK
;
A
#
# COMPACT_ATOMS: atom_id res chain seq x y z
N MET A 1 -10.50 -5.70 41.09
CA MET A 1 -10.58 -4.23 40.97
C MET A 1 -9.44 -3.51 41.69
N TYR A 2 -9.20 -3.71 43.00
CA TYR A 2 -8.11 -3.02 43.71
C TYR A 2 -6.70 -3.44 43.27
N ILE A 3 -6.48 -4.70 42.96
CA ILE A 3 -5.19 -5.21 42.45
C ILE A 3 -4.82 -4.58 41.10
N GLU A 4 -5.79 -4.38 40.25
CA GLU A 4 -5.59 -3.78 38.92
C GLU A 4 -5.20 -2.30 39.01
N ILE A 5 -5.86 -1.56 39.92
CA ILE A 5 -5.53 -0.16 40.20
C ILE A 5 -4.11 -0.06 40.77
N PHE A 6 -3.73 -1.00 41.68
CA PHE A 6 -2.39 -1.04 42.25
C PHE A 6 -1.31 -1.33 41.20
N VAL A 7 -1.58 -2.26 40.27
CA VAL A 7 -0.65 -2.57 39.15
C VAL A 7 -0.47 -1.36 38.24
N ILE A 8 -1.55 -0.66 37.87
CA ILE A 8 -1.48 0.55 37.05
C ILE A 8 -0.72 1.67 37.79
N ALA A 9 -1.02 1.88 39.09
CA ALA A 9 -0.31 2.85 39.91
C ALA A 9 1.19 2.52 40.00
N ALA A 10 1.54 1.23 40.13
CA ALA A 10 2.93 0.77 40.16
C ALA A 10 3.65 1.00 38.83
N ILE A 11 2.97 0.75 37.70
CA ILE A 11 3.52 1.01 36.33
C ILE A 11 3.74 2.52 36.15
N ILE A 12 2.76 3.35 36.53
CA ILE A 12 2.87 4.82 36.42
C ILE A 12 3.98 5.34 37.30
N ALA A 13 4.07 4.84 38.56
CA ALA A 13 5.12 5.20 39.49
C ALA A 13 6.51 4.76 38.98
N PHE A 14 6.61 3.56 38.42
CA PHE A 14 7.83 3.06 37.81
C PHE A 14 8.28 3.94 36.62
N ILE A 15 7.37 4.29 35.72
CA ILE A 15 7.63 5.19 34.59
C ILE A 15 8.04 6.58 35.10
N TYR A 16 7.34 7.10 36.12
CA TYR A 16 7.66 8.42 36.68
C TYR A 16 9.02 8.43 37.38
N PHE A 17 9.34 7.41 38.21
CA PHE A 17 10.61 7.27 38.91
C PHE A 17 11.78 7.04 37.92
N TYR A 18 11.55 6.23 36.91
CA TYR A 18 12.51 5.96 35.86
C TYR A 18 12.81 7.23 35.07
N ARG A 19 11.78 8.00 34.70
CA ARG A 19 11.90 9.28 34.02
C ARG A 19 12.64 10.35 34.84
N LYS A 20 12.44 10.36 36.18
CA LYS A 20 13.07 11.31 37.08
C LYS A 20 14.55 10.99 37.34
N ASN A 21 14.92 9.72 37.37
CA ASN A 21 16.29 9.28 37.69
C ASN A 21 17.20 9.16 36.47
N THR A 22 16.63 9.04 35.29
CA THR A 22 17.39 8.80 34.07
C THR A 22 17.11 9.96 33.13
N GLY A 23 18.06 10.87 32.98
CA GLY A 23 17.89 12.08 32.17
C GLY A 23 17.41 11.79 30.73
N ASP A 24 17.06 12.85 30.00
CA ASP A 24 16.43 12.88 28.67
C ASP A 24 17.06 11.91 27.61
N ASN A 25 18.32 11.54 27.79
CA ASN A 25 19.03 10.61 26.90
C ASN A 25 18.55 9.14 27.01
N SER A 26 18.09 8.70 28.17
CA SER A 26 17.68 7.30 28.35
C SER A 26 16.29 7.04 27.81
N TYR A 27 15.41 8.04 27.79
CA TYR A 27 14.14 7.94 27.11
C TYR A 27 14.33 7.77 25.59
N LYS A 28 15.23 8.55 25.00
CA LYS A 28 15.61 8.39 23.57
C LYS A 28 16.26 7.04 23.30
N PHE A 29 17.10 6.55 24.19
CA PHE A 29 17.74 5.24 24.09
C PHE A 29 16.70 4.11 24.14
N LEU A 30 15.77 4.13 25.10
CA LEU A 30 14.70 3.14 25.18
C LEU A 30 13.72 3.25 24.01
N ALA A 31 13.35 4.46 23.60
CA ALA A 31 12.51 4.66 22.42
C ALA A 31 13.16 4.10 21.15
N ASN A 32 14.46 4.31 20.99
CA ASN A 32 15.21 3.76 19.86
C ASN A 32 15.35 2.22 19.96
N GLN A 33 15.54 1.68 21.17
CA GLN A 33 15.66 0.24 21.38
C GLN A 33 14.30 -0.47 21.17
N VAL A 34 13.19 0.14 21.62
CA VAL A 34 11.84 -0.35 21.35
C VAL A 34 11.51 -0.23 19.86
N ALA A 35 11.85 0.89 19.23
CA ALA A 35 11.68 1.07 17.79
C ALA A 35 12.49 0.05 16.99
N GLY A 36 13.76 -0.17 17.34
CA GLY A 36 14.62 -1.18 16.70
C GLY A 36 14.12 -2.61 16.90
N THR A 37 13.61 -2.93 18.09
CA THR A 37 13.00 -4.24 18.37
C THR A 37 11.67 -4.39 17.60
N TYR A 38 10.86 -3.33 17.55
CA TYR A 38 9.62 -3.30 16.76
C TYR A 38 9.91 -3.45 15.26
N GLU A 39 10.92 -2.76 14.72
CA GLU A 39 11.35 -2.90 13.33
C GLU A 39 11.85 -4.32 13.01
N LYS A 40 12.49 -4.99 13.96
CA LYS A 40 13.02 -6.34 13.79
C LYS A 40 11.94 -7.43 13.81
N TYR A 41 10.93 -7.27 14.66
CA TYR A 41 9.92 -8.31 14.91
C TYR A 41 8.55 -8.00 14.30
N ALA A 42 8.23 -6.74 14.01
CA ALA A 42 7.03 -6.40 13.26
C ALA A 42 7.34 -6.47 11.76
N PRO A 43 6.77 -7.44 11.03
CA PRO A 43 7.02 -7.62 9.60
C PRO A 43 6.61 -6.39 8.75
N TYR A 44 5.89 -5.46 9.36
CA TYR A 44 5.43 -4.22 8.71
C TYR A 44 5.58 -3.03 9.67
N SER A 45 6.82 -2.59 9.94
CA SER A 45 7.06 -1.33 10.65
C SER A 45 6.48 -0.15 9.85
N PHE A 46 6.18 0.96 10.53
CA PHE A 46 5.65 2.17 9.87
C PHE A 46 6.53 2.63 8.68
N LYS A 47 7.84 2.52 8.81
CA LYS A 47 8.78 2.87 7.74
C LYS A 47 8.58 1.99 6.51
N VAL A 48 8.48 0.67 6.71
CA VAL A 48 8.24 -0.30 5.63
C VAL A 48 6.86 -0.11 5.00
N VAL A 49 5.82 0.13 5.82
CA VAL A 49 4.46 0.42 5.32
C VAL A 49 4.45 1.69 4.49
N ARG A 50 5.14 2.75 4.94
CA ARG A 50 5.24 4.02 4.24
C ARG A 50 6.01 3.90 2.91
N GLU A 51 7.14 3.20 2.91
CA GLU A 51 7.94 2.96 1.70
C GLU A 51 7.12 2.17 0.67
N LYS A 52 6.48 1.08 1.08
CA LYS A 52 5.62 0.28 0.21
C LYS A 52 4.36 1.02 -0.26
N ALA A 53 3.75 1.82 0.60
CA ALA A 53 2.62 2.66 0.21
C ALA A 53 3.05 3.70 -0.84
N LYS A 54 4.24 4.27 -0.71
CA LYS A 54 4.81 5.20 -1.69
C LYS A 54 5.14 4.51 -3.02
N GLU A 55 5.69 3.29 -2.98
CA GLU A 55 5.89 2.45 -4.18
C GLU A 55 4.56 2.15 -4.89
N LEU A 56 3.48 2.04 -4.13
CA LEU A 56 2.12 1.83 -4.64
C LEU A 56 1.38 3.15 -4.97
N GLY A 57 2.09 4.28 -5.06
CA GLY A 57 1.52 5.58 -5.42
C GLY A 57 0.64 6.23 -4.36
N GLN A 58 0.62 5.70 -3.12
CA GLN A 58 -0.16 6.28 -2.03
C GLN A 58 0.71 6.99 -1.00
N GLU A 59 0.46 8.28 -0.79
CA GLU A 59 1.12 9.04 0.26
C GLU A 59 0.44 8.81 1.61
N TYR A 60 1.07 8.00 2.46
CA TYR A 60 0.61 7.78 3.83
C TYR A 60 1.31 8.75 4.79
N THR A 61 0.54 9.71 5.31
CA THR A 61 1.08 10.68 6.27
C THR A 61 1.23 10.04 7.64
N THR A 62 2.37 10.32 8.32
CA THR A 62 2.62 9.85 9.69
C THR A 62 1.46 10.15 10.64
N ARG A 63 0.81 11.31 10.47
CA ARG A 63 -0.34 11.72 11.26
C ARG A 63 -1.54 10.78 11.10
N GLN A 64 -1.86 10.39 9.87
CA GLN A 64 -2.97 9.46 9.58
C GLN A 64 -2.71 8.10 10.20
N TYR A 65 -1.48 7.60 10.12
CA TYR A 65 -1.09 6.33 10.71
C TYR A 65 -1.19 6.33 12.24
N VAL A 66 -0.69 7.39 12.90
CA VAL A 66 -0.79 7.53 14.36
C VAL A 66 -2.25 7.64 14.81
N ILE A 67 -3.09 8.39 14.08
CA ILE A 67 -4.53 8.49 14.39
C ILE A 67 -5.20 7.12 14.24
N GLN A 68 -4.87 6.34 13.22
CA GLN A 68 -5.40 4.99 13.08
C GLN A 68 -5.01 4.08 14.24
N ILE A 69 -3.73 4.07 14.63
CA ILE A 69 -3.24 3.29 15.78
C ILE A 69 -4.00 3.69 17.05
N ALA A 70 -4.11 4.99 17.31
CA ALA A 70 -4.79 5.49 18.49
C ALA A 70 -6.27 5.08 18.49
N LEU A 71 -6.97 5.26 17.38
CA LEU A 71 -8.40 4.97 17.28
C LEU A 71 -8.69 3.46 17.44
N PHE A 72 -7.92 2.60 16.78
CA PHE A 72 -8.08 1.15 16.89
C PHE A 72 -7.63 0.62 18.25
N GLY A 73 -6.51 1.12 18.79
CA GLY A 73 -6.01 0.72 20.11
C GLY A 73 -6.97 1.09 21.23
N VAL A 74 -7.45 2.34 21.23
CA VAL A 74 -8.44 2.81 22.22
C VAL A 74 -9.78 2.10 22.05
N GLY A 75 -10.25 1.91 20.82
CA GLY A 75 -11.48 1.19 20.52
C GLY A 75 -11.42 -0.27 21.01
N ALA A 76 -10.32 -0.98 20.71
CA ALA A 76 -10.12 -2.34 21.18
C ALA A 76 -10.05 -2.43 22.72
N ALA A 77 -9.35 -1.49 23.37
CA ALA A 77 -9.29 -1.42 24.82
C ALA A 77 -10.68 -1.20 25.45
N PHE A 78 -11.46 -0.28 24.89
CA PHE A 78 -12.79 0.05 25.37
C PHE A 78 -13.76 -1.13 25.23
N ILE A 79 -13.81 -1.77 24.04
CA ILE A 79 -14.68 -2.94 23.81
C ILE A 79 -14.27 -4.09 24.73
N SER A 80 -12.98 -4.37 24.85
CA SER A 80 -12.49 -5.45 25.73
C SER A 80 -12.79 -5.16 27.20
N TYR A 81 -12.71 -3.91 27.64
CA TYR A 81 -13.08 -3.52 29.00
C TYR A 81 -14.57 -3.74 29.28
N LEU A 82 -15.44 -3.38 28.36
CA LEU A 82 -16.88 -3.61 28.49
C LEU A 82 -17.25 -5.09 28.57
N TYR A 83 -16.48 -5.95 27.87
CA TYR A 83 -16.77 -7.38 27.83
C TYR A 83 -16.21 -8.13 29.06
N PHE A 84 -14.96 -7.85 29.43
CA PHE A 84 -14.26 -8.59 30.49
C PHE A 84 -14.29 -7.91 31.85
N TYR A 85 -14.65 -6.64 31.92
CA TYR A 85 -14.58 -5.79 33.10
C TYR A 85 -13.21 -5.83 33.80
N SER A 86 -12.14 -6.08 33.05
CA SER A 86 -10.77 -6.22 33.51
C SER A 86 -9.82 -5.38 32.67
N ILE A 87 -9.03 -4.54 33.33
CA ILE A 87 -8.07 -3.65 32.67
C ILE A 87 -6.90 -4.44 32.06
N ILE A 88 -6.51 -5.56 32.68
CA ILE A 88 -5.41 -6.40 32.21
C ILE A 88 -5.75 -6.96 30.81
N TRP A 89 -6.94 -7.52 30.63
CA TRP A 89 -7.40 -8.02 29.35
C TRP A 89 -7.54 -6.90 28.32
N SER A 90 -8.00 -5.72 28.72
CA SER A 90 -8.10 -4.55 27.83
C SER A 90 -6.74 -4.13 27.25
N ILE A 91 -5.69 -4.14 28.09
CA ILE A 91 -4.33 -3.82 27.65
C ILE A 91 -3.81 -4.88 26.67
N ILE A 92 -4.04 -6.17 26.94
CA ILE A 92 -3.61 -7.26 26.06
C ILE A 92 -4.26 -7.13 24.68
N TYR A 93 -5.59 -6.97 24.62
CA TYR A 93 -6.30 -6.83 23.35
C TYR A 93 -5.94 -5.55 22.60
N ALA A 94 -5.75 -4.42 23.30
CA ALA A 94 -5.28 -3.18 22.70
C ALA A 94 -3.89 -3.36 22.07
N THR A 95 -2.97 -4.03 22.75
CA THR A 95 -1.62 -4.31 22.22
C THR A 95 -1.69 -5.21 20.99
N CYS A 96 -2.48 -6.27 21.02
CA CYS A 96 -2.70 -7.13 19.85
C CYS A 96 -3.30 -6.36 18.67
N ALA A 97 -4.29 -5.48 18.91
CA ALA A 97 -4.88 -4.65 17.88
C ALA A 97 -3.85 -3.73 17.23
N ILE A 98 -3.01 -3.07 18.02
CA ILE A 98 -1.94 -2.19 17.54
C ILE A 98 -0.94 -2.95 16.66
N LEU A 99 -0.59 -4.17 17.01
CA LEU A 99 0.34 -4.99 16.22
C LEU A 99 -0.24 -5.43 14.85
N ILE A 100 -1.56 -5.55 14.74
CA ILE A 100 -2.24 -5.96 13.50
C ILE A 100 -2.41 -4.78 12.52
N ILE A 101 -2.47 -3.55 13.00
CA ILE A 101 -2.73 -2.35 12.17
C ILE A 101 -1.77 -2.19 10.99
N PRO A 102 -0.44 -2.33 11.13
CA PRO A 102 0.48 -2.20 10.01
C PRO A 102 0.16 -3.16 8.86
N TYR A 103 -0.18 -4.39 9.19
CA TYR A 103 -0.57 -5.40 8.21
C TYR A 103 -1.87 -5.03 7.47
N LEU A 104 -2.91 -4.61 8.21
CA LEU A 104 -4.17 -4.19 7.62
C LEU A 104 -4.01 -2.97 6.72
N THR A 105 -3.19 -2.01 7.13
CA THR A 105 -2.88 -0.81 6.34
C THR A 105 -2.20 -1.18 5.03
N PHE A 106 -1.20 -2.06 5.07
CA PHE A 106 -0.53 -2.55 3.87
C PHE A 106 -1.50 -3.28 2.92
N MET A 107 -2.36 -4.14 3.44
CA MET A 107 -3.36 -4.85 2.64
C MET A 107 -4.35 -3.88 1.95
N ARG A 108 -4.76 -2.82 2.64
CA ARG A 108 -5.61 -1.77 2.06
C ARG A 108 -4.89 -1.00 0.94
N CYS A 109 -3.64 -0.60 1.16
CA CYS A 109 -2.84 0.07 0.12
C CYS A 109 -2.68 -0.83 -1.11
N LYS A 110 -2.35 -2.10 -0.91
CA LYS A 110 -2.23 -3.08 -2.00
C LYS A 110 -3.54 -3.22 -2.79
N LYS A 111 -4.67 -3.31 -2.08
CA LYS A 111 -5.99 -3.42 -2.71
C LYS A 111 -6.33 -2.17 -3.52
N ALA A 112 -6.16 -0.99 -2.94
CA ALA A 112 -6.42 0.29 -3.62
C ALA A 112 -5.55 0.46 -4.87
N TYR A 113 -4.27 0.07 -4.81
CA TYR A 113 -3.38 0.07 -5.97
C TYR A 113 -3.84 -0.91 -7.06
N SER A 114 -4.24 -2.12 -6.67
CA SER A 114 -4.76 -3.12 -7.62
C SER A 114 -6.04 -2.64 -8.31
N GLU A 115 -6.94 -1.99 -7.58
CA GLU A 115 -8.14 -1.38 -8.13
C GLU A 115 -7.81 -0.24 -9.10
N PHE A 116 -6.88 0.64 -8.73
CA PHE A 116 -6.39 1.72 -9.58
C PHE A 116 -5.78 1.19 -10.89
N ILE A 117 -4.88 0.20 -10.83
CA ILE A 117 -4.28 -0.40 -12.02
C ILE A 117 -5.34 -1.07 -12.90
N PHE A 118 -6.31 -1.76 -12.30
CA PHE A 118 -7.40 -2.38 -13.06
C PHE A 118 -8.24 -1.33 -13.80
N GLU A 119 -8.55 -0.22 -13.17
CA GLU A 119 -9.26 0.91 -13.80
C GLU A 119 -8.44 1.49 -14.97
N GLN A 120 -7.14 1.75 -14.75
CA GLN A 120 -6.25 2.24 -15.80
C GLN A 120 -6.17 1.27 -17.00
N ILE A 121 -6.16 -0.04 -16.76
CA ILE A 121 -6.18 -1.06 -17.82
C ILE A 121 -7.49 -1.04 -18.61
N GLN A 122 -8.62 -0.81 -17.96
CA GLN A 122 -9.90 -0.65 -18.66
C GLN A 122 -9.89 0.60 -19.55
N VAL A 123 -9.41 1.73 -19.02
CA VAL A 123 -9.26 2.98 -19.76
C VAL A 123 -8.33 2.78 -20.96
N TYR A 124 -7.17 2.16 -20.74
CA TYR A 124 -6.21 1.82 -21.81
C TYR A 124 -6.88 0.97 -22.90
N SER A 125 -7.50 -0.16 -22.51
CA SER A 125 -8.09 -1.08 -23.48
C SER A 125 -9.19 -0.44 -24.31
N THR A 126 -10.05 0.36 -23.69
CA THR A 126 -11.14 1.05 -24.38
C THR A 126 -10.60 2.10 -25.37
N ASN A 127 -9.64 2.92 -24.91
CA ASN A 127 -9.10 3.99 -25.77
C ASN A 127 -8.24 3.44 -26.90
N VAL A 128 -7.45 2.40 -26.67
CA VAL A 128 -6.67 1.75 -27.76
C VAL A 128 -7.61 1.19 -28.84
N ILE A 129 -8.72 0.57 -28.47
CA ILE A 129 -9.70 0.08 -29.45
C ILE A 129 -10.34 1.25 -30.21
N MET A 130 -10.70 2.33 -29.54
CA MET A 130 -11.27 3.52 -30.19
C MET A 130 -10.29 4.16 -31.18
N GLU A 131 -9.05 4.38 -30.77
CA GLU A 131 -7.99 4.94 -31.61
C GLU A 131 -7.62 4.01 -32.78
N PHE A 132 -7.60 2.70 -32.54
CA PHE A 132 -7.35 1.73 -33.60
C PHE A 132 -8.45 1.75 -34.69
N ASN A 133 -9.70 1.90 -34.31
CA ASN A 133 -10.82 2.01 -35.27
C ASN A 133 -10.65 3.21 -36.20
N THR A 134 -9.97 4.27 -35.74
CA THR A 134 -9.71 5.49 -36.51
C THR A 134 -8.42 5.38 -37.34
N THR A 135 -7.35 4.87 -36.70
CA THR A 135 -6.00 4.90 -37.30
C THR A 135 -5.65 3.65 -38.10
N GLN A 136 -6.35 2.55 -37.86
CA GLN A 136 -6.10 1.21 -38.43
C GLN A 136 -4.65 0.72 -38.21
N SER A 137 -3.96 1.27 -37.21
CA SER A 137 -2.59 0.93 -36.85
C SER A 137 -2.46 0.87 -35.32
N PHE A 138 -1.97 -0.27 -34.80
CA PHE A 138 -1.82 -0.46 -33.37
C PHE A 138 -0.85 0.54 -32.72
N VAL A 139 0.30 0.79 -33.39
CA VAL A 139 1.30 1.74 -32.87
C VAL A 139 0.74 3.16 -32.84
N LYS A 140 0.03 3.58 -33.92
CA LYS A 140 -0.62 4.90 -33.95
C LYS A 140 -1.75 5.00 -32.90
N ALA A 141 -2.47 3.91 -32.66
CA ALA A 141 -3.47 3.88 -31.58
C ALA A 141 -2.83 4.05 -30.19
N LEU A 142 -1.68 3.43 -29.94
CA LEU A 142 -0.92 3.65 -28.70
C LEU A 142 -0.44 5.10 -28.55
N GLU A 143 0.02 5.72 -29.65
CA GLU A 143 0.39 7.14 -29.67
C GLU A 143 -0.79 8.04 -29.36
N GLY A 144 -1.95 7.79 -29.97
CA GLY A 144 -3.18 8.53 -29.69
C GLY A 144 -3.59 8.44 -28.22
N VAL A 145 -3.52 7.26 -27.63
CA VAL A 145 -3.83 7.05 -26.22
C VAL A 145 -2.80 7.73 -25.31
N ARG A 146 -1.50 7.68 -25.62
CA ARG A 146 -0.46 8.43 -24.90
C ARG A 146 -0.75 9.93 -24.92
N ASP A 147 -1.09 10.47 -26.09
CA ASP A 147 -1.25 11.92 -26.29
C ASP A 147 -2.60 12.44 -25.76
N SER A 148 -3.59 11.57 -25.59
CA SER A 148 -4.90 11.92 -25.01
C SER A 148 -4.84 12.35 -23.54
N GLY A 149 -3.77 11.97 -22.81
CA GLY A 149 -3.62 12.29 -21.38
C GLY A 149 -4.60 11.57 -20.43
N VAL A 150 -5.26 10.51 -20.91
CA VAL A 150 -6.22 9.73 -20.09
C VAL A 150 -5.57 8.69 -19.20
N LEU A 151 -4.29 8.33 -19.47
CA LEU A 151 -3.55 7.37 -18.69
C LEU A 151 -2.65 8.06 -17.68
N GLU A 152 -2.53 7.41 -16.49
CA GLU A 152 -1.66 7.83 -15.43
C GLU A 152 -0.48 6.87 -15.24
N GLU A 153 0.58 7.33 -14.54
CA GLU A 153 1.69 6.45 -14.18
C GLU A 153 1.23 5.37 -13.19
N PRO A 154 1.70 4.12 -13.27
CA PRO A 154 2.81 3.65 -14.10
C PRO A 154 2.43 3.22 -15.53
N LEU A 155 1.14 3.06 -15.84
CA LEU A 155 0.68 2.51 -17.12
C LEU A 155 1.07 3.40 -18.33
N LEU A 156 1.04 4.72 -18.15
CA LEU A 156 1.48 5.67 -19.19
C LEU A 156 2.96 5.45 -19.58
N GLY A 157 3.84 5.23 -18.59
CA GLY A 157 5.25 4.91 -18.83
C GLY A 157 5.42 3.62 -19.63
N ASP A 158 4.64 2.60 -19.30
CA ASP A 158 4.69 1.32 -19.99
C ASP A 158 4.15 1.38 -21.41
N VAL A 159 3.14 2.20 -21.67
CA VAL A 159 2.66 2.46 -23.06
C VAL A 159 3.71 3.18 -23.89
N LYS A 160 4.44 4.14 -23.32
CA LYS A 160 5.59 4.77 -23.98
C LYS A 160 6.66 3.75 -24.35
N GLU A 161 6.96 2.83 -23.43
CA GLU A 161 7.91 1.75 -23.68
C GLU A 161 7.44 0.81 -24.78
N MET A 162 6.16 0.44 -24.82
CA MET A 162 5.57 -0.35 -25.90
C MET A 162 5.75 0.33 -27.26
N ILE A 163 5.53 1.64 -27.35
CA ILE A 163 5.71 2.42 -28.57
C ILE A 163 7.17 2.35 -29.03
N ASN A 164 8.12 2.60 -28.11
CA ASN A 164 9.55 2.54 -28.40
C ASN A 164 9.96 1.15 -28.91
N MET A 165 9.58 0.09 -28.20
CA MET A 165 9.85 -1.30 -28.60
C MET A 165 9.27 -1.63 -29.98
N SER A 166 8.08 -1.13 -30.30
CA SER A 166 7.44 -1.36 -31.60
C SER A 166 8.18 -0.68 -32.74
N TYR A 167 8.77 0.48 -32.52
CA TYR A 167 9.58 1.18 -33.50
C TYR A 167 10.97 0.57 -33.64
N GLU A 168 11.61 0.18 -32.54
CA GLU A 168 12.95 -0.42 -32.59
C GLU A 168 12.96 -1.81 -33.22
N ASN A 169 11.99 -2.64 -32.92
CA ASN A 169 11.93 -4.03 -33.40
C ASN A 169 11.14 -4.20 -34.70
N GLY A 170 10.41 -3.17 -35.13
CA GLY A 170 9.55 -3.22 -36.31
C GLY A 170 8.36 -4.18 -36.19
N THR A 171 8.12 -4.73 -35.01
CA THR A 171 7.02 -5.66 -34.72
C THR A 171 6.34 -5.29 -33.38
N ILE A 172 5.04 -5.59 -33.26
CA ILE A 172 4.26 -5.34 -32.07
C ILE A 172 4.32 -6.50 -31.07
N ASP A 173 4.82 -7.66 -31.50
CA ASP A 173 4.74 -8.90 -30.71
C ASP A 173 5.51 -8.81 -29.38
N GLU A 174 6.71 -8.22 -29.39
CA GLU A 174 7.51 -8.04 -28.17
C GLU A 174 6.92 -7.00 -27.22
N ALA A 175 6.42 -5.90 -27.75
CA ALA A 175 5.75 -4.86 -26.98
C ALA A 175 4.50 -5.41 -26.29
N ILE A 176 3.70 -6.19 -27.00
CA ILE A 176 2.51 -6.85 -26.44
C ILE A 176 2.91 -7.89 -25.39
N ARG A 177 3.97 -8.66 -25.63
CA ARG A 177 4.45 -9.63 -24.64
C ARG A 177 4.90 -8.96 -23.34
N PHE A 178 5.70 -7.88 -23.45
CA PHE A 178 6.11 -7.07 -22.30
C PHE A 178 4.92 -6.65 -21.44
N MET A 179 3.88 -6.09 -22.06
CA MET A 179 2.69 -5.62 -21.34
C MET A 179 1.89 -6.76 -20.72
N ASN A 180 1.74 -7.89 -21.44
CA ASN A 180 1.02 -9.06 -20.95
C ASN A 180 1.73 -9.79 -19.81
N GLU A 181 3.06 -9.75 -19.75
CA GLU A 181 3.84 -10.30 -18.64
C GLU A 181 3.75 -9.41 -17.38
N LYS A 182 3.74 -8.10 -17.58
CA LYS A 182 3.66 -7.13 -16.47
C LYS A 182 2.25 -7.03 -15.88
N TYR A 183 1.24 -7.05 -16.73
CA TYR A 183 -0.16 -6.91 -16.35
C TYR A 183 -0.95 -8.16 -16.68
N ASP A 184 -1.09 -9.07 -15.70
CA ASP A 184 -1.78 -10.36 -15.86
C ASP A 184 -3.31 -10.21 -15.74
N TYR A 185 -3.91 -9.39 -16.62
CA TYR A 185 -5.35 -9.20 -16.71
C TYR A 185 -5.93 -9.77 -18.00
N TYR A 186 -7.01 -10.53 -17.86
CA TYR A 186 -7.70 -11.18 -19.00
C TYR A 186 -8.11 -10.19 -20.09
N VAL A 187 -8.60 -9.01 -19.69
CA VAL A 187 -9.06 -7.96 -20.64
C VAL A 187 -7.94 -7.53 -21.57
N ILE A 188 -6.77 -7.22 -21.04
CA ILE A 188 -5.64 -6.75 -21.83
C ILE A 188 -5.08 -7.85 -22.73
N LYS A 189 -4.98 -9.08 -22.21
CA LYS A 189 -4.50 -10.24 -23.00
C LYS A 189 -5.39 -10.55 -24.19
N ASN A 190 -6.70 -10.54 -23.98
CA ASN A 190 -7.66 -10.77 -25.08
C ASN A 190 -7.59 -9.68 -26.14
N MET A 191 -7.56 -8.42 -25.72
CA MET A 191 -7.44 -7.30 -26.65
C MET A 191 -6.14 -7.40 -27.47
N HIS A 192 -5.01 -7.63 -26.81
CA HIS A 192 -3.72 -7.79 -27.48
C HIS A 192 -3.68 -8.96 -28.44
N GLN A 193 -4.34 -10.08 -28.09
CA GLN A 193 -4.43 -11.25 -28.94
C GLN A 193 -5.21 -10.96 -30.24
N LEU A 194 -6.26 -10.15 -30.16
CA LEU A 194 -7.00 -9.69 -31.33
C LEU A 194 -6.09 -8.81 -32.24
N PHE A 195 -5.33 -7.89 -31.67
CA PHE A 195 -4.42 -7.05 -32.47
C PHE A 195 -3.33 -7.86 -33.17
N ILE A 196 -2.75 -8.87 -32.52
CA ILE A 196 -1.79 -9.78 -33.16
C ILE A 196 -2.44 -10.52 -34.38
N GLN A 197 -3.71 -10.88 -34.26
CA GLN A 197 -4.41 -11.57 -35.37
C GLN A 197 -4.74 -10.65 -36.54
N ILE A 198 -5.05 -9.39 -36.29
CA ILE A 198 -5.43 -8.41 -37.31
C ILE A 198 -4.20 -7.89 -38.06
N THR A 199 -3.05 -7.82 -37.39
CA THR A 199 -1.80 -7.25 -37.98
C THR A 199 -0.92 -8.28 -38.64
N LYS A 200 -1.25 -9.56 -38.60
CA LYS A 200 -0.62 -10.64 -39.39
C LYS A 200 -1.30 -10.83 -40.74
#